data_448011be25f5a31920f977c7c670b015
#
_entry.id   448011be25f5a31920f977c7c670b015
#
_cell.length_a   1.000
_cell.length_b   1.000
_cell.length_c   1.000
_cell.angle_alpha   90.00
_cell.angle_beta   90.00
_cell.angle_gamma   90.00
#
_symmetry.space_group_name_H-M   'P 1'
#
loop_
_entity.id
_entity.type
_entity.pdbx_description
1 polymer ?
#
loop_
_entity_poly.entity_id
_entity_poly.type
_entity_poly.pdbx_seq_one_letter_code
_entity_poly.pdbx_strand_id
1 'polypeptide(L)'
;MQNGSKKILTSVFLFFVAGLFEIGGGYLVWLWLREDFSWMLGAVGGFVLFLYGIVPTFQKTHFHRVYAAYGGVFIVMSVFWGWLIDGVRPDTYDIIGTIIAVIGVLIIFYYPRKGEKIWSK
;
A
#
# COMPACT_ATOMS: atom_id res chain seq x y z
N MET A 1 11.06 -10.35 -24.30
CA MET A 1 10.31 -10.81 -23.14
C MET A 1 10.79 -10.12 -21.88
N GLN A 2 9.86 -9.70 -21.08
CA GLN A 2 10.21 -9.08 -19.84
C GLN A 2 10.61 -10.15 -18.83
N ASN A 3 11.74 -9.96 -18.19
CA ASN A 3 12.19 -10.96 -17.23
C ASN A 3 11.50 -10.77 -15.88
N GLY A 4 11.70 -11.73 -14.99
CA GLY A 4 11.06 -11.68 -13.69
C GLY A 4 11.47 -10.49 -12.85
N SER A 5 12.71 -10.04 -12.98
CA SER A 5 13.19 -8.90 -12.21
C SER A 5 12.44 -7.63 -12.55
N LYS A 6 12.20 -7.40 -13.84
CA LYS A 6 11.47 -6.20 -14.25
C LYS A 6 10.02 -6.24 -13.77
N LYS A 7 9.39 -7.41 -13.82
CA LYS A 7 8.01 -7.54 -13.34
C LYS A 7 7.93 -7.27 -11.84
N ILE A 8 8.89 -7.78 -11.09
CA ILE A 8 8.92 -7.56 -9.65
C ILE A 8 9.14 -6.09 -9.34
N LEU A 9 10.09 -5.45 -10.04
CA LEU A 9 10.36 -4.04 -9.82
C LEU A 9 9.14 -3.18 -10.12
N THR A 10 8.45 -3.47 -11.22
CA THR A 10 7.24 -2.73 -11.57
C THR A 10 6.18 -2.92 -10.51
N SER A 11 5.99 -4.14 -10.05
CA SER A 11 5.01 -4.43 -9.02
C SER A 11 5.32 -3.69 -7.72
N VAL A 12 6.57 -3.72 -7.29
CA VAL A 12 6.99 -3.03 -6.07
C VAL A 12 6.79 -1.52 -6.20
N PHE A 13 7.13 -0.97 -7.36
CA PHE A 13 6.94 0.45 -7.61
C PHE A 13 5.46 0.82 -7.51
N LEU A 14 4.58 0.01 -8.09
CA LEU A 14 3.14 0.27 -8.02
C LEU A 14 2.63 0.20 -6.59
N PHE A 15 3.12 -0.75 -5.81
CA PHE A 15 2.75 -0.84 -4.39
C PHE A 15 3.16 0.41 -3.65
N PHE A 16 4.37 0.90 -3.91
CA PHE A 16 4.87 2.07 -3.22
C PHE A 16 4.04 3.31 -3.58
N VAL A 17 3.77 3.50 -4.86
CA VAL A 17 2.97 4.64 -5.32
C VAL A 17 1.57 4.57 -4.75
N ALA A 18 0.96 3.40 -4.78
CA ALA A 18 -0.39 3.23 -4.22
C ALA A 18 -0.39 3.52 -2.73
N GLY A 19 0.65 3.08 -2.04
CA GLY A 19 0.76 3.33 -0.60
C GLY A 19 0.85 4.81 -0.29
N LEU A 20 1.62 5.55 -1.08
CA LEU A 20 1.72 6.99 -0.88
C LEU A 20 0.37 7.67 -1.10
N PHE A 21 -0.36 7.27 -2.13
CA PHE A 21 -1.67 7.84 -2.39
C PHE A 21 -2.66 7.49 -1.30
N GLU A 22 -2.67 6.24 -0.87
CA GLU A 22 -3.64 5.79 0.14
C GLU A 22 -3.36 6.46 1.48
N ILE A 23 -2.12 6.41 1.92
CA ILE A 23 -1.77 6.97 3.23
C ILE A 23 -1.80 8.48 3.18
N GLY A 24 -1.24 9.07 2.13
CA GLY A 24 -1.24 10.52 2.01
C GLY A 24 -2.64 11.10 1.89
N GLY A 25 -3.48 10.47 1.05
CA GLY A 25 -4.85 10.92 0.92
C GLY A 25 -5.64 10.75 2.19
N GLY A 26 -5.48 9.59 2.84
CA GLY A 26 -6.15 9.34 4.10
C GLY A 26 -5.71 10.30 5.19
N TYR A 27 -4.42 10.65 5.19
CA TYR A 27 -3.90 11.58 6.17
C TYR A 27 -4.52 12.97 6.01
N LEU A 28 -4.71 13.41 4.76
CA LEU A 28 -5.36 14.70 4.53
C LEU A 28 -6.78 14.72 5.04
N VAL A 29 -7.51 13.62 4.83
CA VAL A 29 -8.86 13.50 5.37
C VAL A 29 -8.83 13.49 6.90
N TRP A 30 -7.87 12.80 7.48
CA TRP A 30 -7.69 12.76 8.93
C TRP A 30 -7.47 14.15 9.49
N LEU A 31 -6.60 14.94 8.84
CA LEU A 31 -6.32 16.30 9.31
C LEU A 31 -7.58 17.14 9.32
N TRP A 32 -8.40 16.98 8.30
CA TRP A 32 -9.66 17.72 8.23
C TRP A 32 -10.59 17.32 9.36
N LEU A 33 -10.82 16.03 9.53
CA LEU A 33 -11.87 15.57 10.44
C LEU A 33 -11.43 15.48 11.90
N ARG A 34 -10.16 15.22 12.13
CA ARG A 34 -9.67 15.00 13.50
C ARG A 34 -8.89 16.16 14.05
N GLU A 35 -8.23 16.93 13.20
CA GLU A 35 -7.35 18.01 13.66
C GLU A 35 -7.88 19.39 13.29
N ASP A 36 -9.11 19.47 12.84
CA ASP A 36 -9.79 20.74 12.54
C ASP A 36 -9.14 21.58 11.46
N PHE A 37 -8.46 20.93 10.52
CA PHE A 37 -7.91 21.63 9.37
C PHE A 37 -9.04 21.94 8.39
N SER A 38 -8.71 22.72 7.36
CA SER A 38 -9.67 23.14 6.36
C SER A 38 -10.30 21.95 5.62
N TRP A 39 -11.59 22.07 5.26
CA TRP A 39 -12.25 21.05 4.45
C TRP A 39 -11.57 20.85 3.10
N MET A 40 -10.79 21.84 2.64
CA MET A 40 -10.07 21.71 1.37
C MET A 40 -9.05 20.58 1.42
N LEU A 41 -8.46 20.33 2.59
CA LEU A 41 -7.57 19.19 2.73
C LEU A 41 -8.32 17.88 2.53
N GLY A 42 -9.55 17.82 3.04
CA GLY A 42 -10.38 16.65 2.83
C GLY A 42 -10.72 16.44 1.37
N ALA A 43 -11.00 17.51 0.65
CA ALA A 43 -11.31 17.41 -0.77
C ALA A 43 -10.11 16.92 -1.57
N VAL A 44 -8.93 17.46 -1.30
CA VAL A 44 -7.71 17.02 -1.96
C VAL A 44 -7.41 15.58 -1.61
N GLY A 45 -7.55 15.23 -0.33
CA GLY A 45 -7.32 13.86 0.12
C GLY A 45 -8.26 12.88 -0.56
N GLY A 46 -9.54 13.26 -0.70
CA GLY A 46 -10.50 12.41 -1.38
C GLY A 46 -10.13 12.18 -2.84
N PHE A 47 -9.65 13.22 -3.51
CA PHE A 47 -9.20 13.08 -4.89
C PHE A 47 -8.00 12.14 -4.98
N VAL A 48 -7.05 12.29 -4.07
CA VAL A 48 -5.87 11.43 -4.05
C VAL A 48 -6.29 9.98 -3.80
N LEU A 49 -7.25 9.76 -2.91
CA LEU A 49 -7.76 8.40 -2.65
C LEU A 49 -8.43 7.82 -3.89
N PHE A 50 -9.11 8.65 -4.67
CA PHE A 50 -9.67 8.18 -5.92
C PHE A 50 -8.57 7.70 -6.87
N LEU A 51 -7.48 8.47 -6.95
CA LEU A 51 -6.34 8.06 -7.77
C LEU A 51 -5.73 6.76 -7.26
N TYR A 52 -5.69 6.60 -5.94
CA TYR A 52 -5.22 5.34 -5.38
C TYR A 52 -6.03 4.16 -5.91
N GLY A 53 -7.34 4.33 -6.04
CA GLY A 53 -8.18 3.25 -6.54
C GLY A 53 -7.81 2.81 -7.96
N ILE A 54 -7.21 3.71 -8.72
CA ILE A 54 -6.82 3.40 -10.10
C ILE A 54 -5.50 2.64 -10.17
N VAL A 55 -4.54 2.99 -9.30
CA VAL A 55 -3.19 2.42 -9.38
C VAL A 55 -3.18 0.89 -9.31
N PRO A 56 -3.94 0.24 -8.41
CA PRO A 56 -3.89 -1.22 -8.34
C PRO A 56 -4.34 -1.91 -9.62
N THR A 57 -5.11 -1.24 -10.46
CA THR A 57 -5.58 -1.87 -11.70
C THR A 57 -4.45 -2.16 -12.66
N PHE A 58 -3.27 -1.61 -12.43
CA PHE A 58 -2.11 -1.90 -13.26
C PHE A 58 -1.35 -3.15 -12.82
N GLN A 59 -1.71 -3.73 -11.67
CA GLN A 59 -1.13 -5.00 -11.27
C GLN A 59 -1.77 -6.12 -12.07
N LYS A 60 -0.97 -7.15 -12.39
CA LYS A 60 -1.41 -8.19 -13.29
C LYS A 60 -1.65 -9.49 -12.55
N THR A 61 -2.60 -9.47 -11.64
CA THR A 61 -3.01 -10.67 -10.93
C THR A 61 -4.44 -10.47 -10.44
N HIS A 62 -4.91 -11.38 -9.59
CA HIS A 62 -6.30 -11.34 -9.14
C HIS A 62 -6.52 -10.23 -8.13
N PHE A 63 -7.71 -9.65 -8.18
CA PHE A 63 -8.05 -8.52 -7.33
C PHE A 63 -7.78 -8.78 -5.85
N HIS A 64 -8.22 -9.93 -5.34
CA HIS A 64 -8.09 -10.16 -3.90
C HIS A 64 -6.63 -10.25 -3.46
N ARG A 65 -5.76 -10.77 -4.31
CA ARG A 65 -4.34 -10.84 -3.97
C ARG A 65 -3.67 -9.49 -4.02
N VAL A 66 -4.06 -8.68 -4.98
CA VAL A 66 -3.55 -7.31 -5.08
C VAL A 66 -3.91 -6.53 -3.82
N TYR A 67 -5.17 -6.61 -3.42
CA TYR A 67 -5.60 -5.85 -2.26
C TYR A 67 -5.04 -6.38 -0.95
N ALA A 68 -4.89 -7.70 -0.84
CA ALA A 68 -4.25 -8.26 0.35
C ALA A 68 -2.81 -7.80 0.47
N ALA A 69 -2.09 -7.81 -0.64
CA ALA A 69 -0.69 -7.38 -0.63
C ALA A 69 -0.59 -5.88 -0.34
N TYR A 70 -1.47 -5.08 -0.90
CA TYR A 70 -1.47 -3.65 -0.63
C TYR A 70 -1.72 -3.38 0.86
N GLY A 71 -2.62 -4.15 1.47
CA GLY A 71 -2.86 -4.00 2.89
C GLY A 71 -1.60 -4.19 3.71
N GLY A 72 -0.80 -5.20 3.37
CA GLY A 72 0.46 -5.43 4.06
C GLY A 72 1.48 -4.32 3.81
N VAL A 73 1.58 -3.86 2.57
CA VAL A 73 2.47 -2.75 2.24
C VAL A 73 2.06 -1.51 3.01
N PHE A 74 0.75 -1.26 3.11
CA PHE A 74 0.27 -0.08 3.83
C PHE A 74 0.62 -0.15 5.31
N ILE A 75 0.64 -1.33 5.90
CA ILE A 75 1.05 -1.47 7.30
C ILE A 75 2.48 -0.96 7.45
N VAL A 76 3.39 -1.40 6.59
CA VAL A 76 4.78 -0.96 6.64
C VAL A 76 4.86 0.56 6.48
N MET A 77 4.18 1.08 5.46
CA MET A 77 4.27 2.49 5.16
C MET A 77 3.62 3.34 6.24
N SER A 78 2.54 2.84 6.87
CA SER A 78 1.90 3.58 7.96
C SER A 78 2.82 3.71 9.15
N VAL A 79 3.58 2.68 9.47
CA VAL A 79 4.51 2.74 10.59
C VAL A 79 5.59 3.78 10.30
N PHE A 80 6.12 3.78 9.07
CA PHE A 80 7.09 4.81 8.71
C PHE A 80 6.48 6.20 8.68
N TRP A 81 5.25 6.31 8.23
CA TRP A 81 4.57 7.60 8.19
C TRP A 81 4.43 8.17 9.60
N GLY A 82 3.96 7.34 10.54
CA GLY A 82 3.82 7.78 11.92
C GLY A 82 5.14 8.22 12.51
N TRP A 83 6.22 7.53 12.14
CA TRP A 83 7.54 7.87 12.65
C TRP A 83 8.08 9.15 12.03
N LEU A 84 8.05 9.25 10.71
CA LEU A 84 8.73 10.34 10.00
C LEU A 84 7.87 11.61 9.93
N ILE A 85 6.57 11.48 9.88
CA ILE A 85 5.67 12.63 9.73
C ILE A 85 5.12 13.06 11.08
N ASP A 86 4.63 12.11 11.88
CA ASP A 86 4.00 12.45 13.15
C ASP A 86 4.95 12.34 14.35
N GLY A 87 6.16 11.87 14.13
CA GLY A 87 7.14 11.80 15.20
C GLY A 87 6.90 10.70 16.24
N VAL A 88 6.07 9.72 15.90
CA VAL A 88 5.77 8.62 16.81
C VAL A 88 6.69 7.45 16.50
N ARG A 89 7.61 7.16 17.40
CA ARG A 89 8.60 6.12 17.18
C ARG A 89 7.94 4.75 17.29
N PRO A 90 8.21 3.83 16.35
CA PRO A 90 7.64 2.48 16.43
C PRO A 90 8.11 1.76 17.69
N ASP A 91 7.19 1.08 18.34
CA ASP A 91 7.54 0.25 19.49
C ASP A 91 7.73 -1.20 19.04
N THR A 92 8.02 -2.07 20.01
CA THR A 92 8.27 -3.47 19.71
C THR A 92 7.09 -4.14 19.02
N TYR A 93 5.87 -3.78 19.42
CA TYR A 93 4.69 -4.40 18.84
C TYR A 93 4.45 -3.94 17.42
N ASP A 94 4.75 -2.68 17.13
CA ASP A 94 4.69 -2.18 15.77
C ASP A 94 5.66 -2.95 14.87
N ILE A 95 6.84 -3.19 15.36
CA ILE A 95 7.87 -3.88 14.58
C ILE A 95 7.49 -5.34 14.35
N ILE A 96 7.06 -6.03 15.39
CA ILE A 96 6.69 -7.44 15.27
C ILE A 96 5.52 -7.60 14.30
N GLY A 97 4.49 -6.79 14.47
CA GLY A 97 3.34 -6.86 13.58
C GLY A 97 3.68 -6.58 12.14
N THR A 98 4.56 -5.59 11.93
CA THR A 98 5.00 -5.24 10.58
C THR A 98 5.74 -6.40 9.93
N ILE A 99 6.63 -7.06 10.67
CA ILE A 99 7.38 -8.19 10.13
C ILE A 99 6.45 -9.32 9.73
N ILE A 100 5.48 -9.63 10.57
CA ILE A 100 4.51 -10.68 10.28
C ILE A 100 3.70 -10.32 9.03
N ALA A 101 3.30 -9.07 8.91
CA ALA A 101 2.53 -8.62 7.76
C ALA A 101 3.33 -8.76 6.47
N VAL A 102 4.61 -8.39 6.50
CA VAL A 102 5.47 -8.51 5.32
C VAL A 102 5.60 -9.97 4.91
N ILE A 103 5.79 -10.87 5.86
CA ILE A 103 5.88 -12.28 5.54
C ILE A 103 4.58 -12.74 4.87
N GLY A 104 3.43 -12.32 5.41
CA GLY A 104 2.15 -12.66 4.81
C GLY A 104 2.01 -12.17 3.39
N VAL A 105 2.44 -10.94 3.13
CA VAL A 105 2.38 -10.36 1.78
C VAL A 105 3.23 -11.18 0.82
N LEU A 106 4.44 -11.53 1.23
CA LEU A 106 5.34 -12.29 0.36
C LEU A 106 4.73 -13.64 0.00
N ILE A 107 4.06 -14.27 0.94
CA ILE A 107 3.42 -15.54 0.68
C ILE A 107 2.23 -15.38 -0.28
N ILE A 108 1.38 -14.40 -0.02
CA ILE A 108 0.17 -14.22 -0.82
C ILE A 108 0.50 -13.82 -2.25
N PHE A 109 1.41 -12.90 -2.42
CA PHE A 109 1.59 -12.26 -3.70
C PHE A 109 2.69 -12.89 -4.54
N TYR A 110 3.78 -13.29 -3.93
CA TYR A 110 4.95 -13.72 -4.69
C TYR A 110 5.22 -15.21 -4.65
N TYR A 111 4.55 -15.96 -3.80
CA TYR A 111 4.80 -17.38 -3.71
C TYR A 111 4.39 -18.07 -5.00
N PRO A 112 5.27 -18.86 -5.64
CA PRO A 112 4.93 -19.52 -6.90
C PRO A 112 3.80 -20.53 -6.70
N ARG A 113 2.81 -20.48 -7.59
CA ARG A 113 1.68 -21.41 -7.51
C ARG A 113 1.68 -22.29 -8.73
N LYS A 114 1.65 -23.57 -8.45
CA LYS A 114 1.65 -24.54 -9.52
C LYS A 114 0.33 -24.50 -10.27
N GLY A 115 0.43 -24.47 -11.61
CA GLY A 115 -0.75 -24.54 -12.44
C GLY A 115 -1.56 -23.27 -12.53
N GLU A 116 -1.12 -22.21 -11.89
CA GLU A 116 -1.86 -20.96 -11.92
C GLU A 116 -1.10 -19.91 -12.69
N LYS A 117 -1.82 -19.20 -13.54
CA LYS A 117 -1.23 -18.11 -14.31
C LYS A 117 -1.52 -16.79 -13.59
N ILE A 118 -0.53 -16.26 -12.92
CA ILE A 118 -0.67 -15.04 -12.15
C ILE A 118 -1.07 -13.87 -13.04
N TRP A 119 -0.59 -13.88 -14.27
CA TRP A 119 -0.79 -12.76 -15.19
C TRP A 119 -1.97 -12.92 -16.11
N SER A 120 -2.75 -13.95 -15.93
CA SER A 120 -3.94 -14.11 -16.76
C SER A 120 -4.94 -13.06 -16.37
N LYS A 121 -5.69 -12.63 -17.36
CA LYS A 121 -6.63 -11.58 -17.15
C LYS A 121 -7.95 -12.14 -16.75
#